data_70fd2821c28dec3dee4aa7db2a0a3fbc
#
_entry.id   70fd2821c28dec3dee4aa7db2a0a3fbc
#
_cell.length_a   1.000
_cell.length_b   1.000
_cell.length_c   1.000
_cell.angle_alpha   90.00
_cell.angle_beta   90.00
_cell.angle_gamma   90.00
#
_symmetry.space_group_name_H-M   'P 1'
#
loop_
_entity.id
_entity.type
_entity.pdbx_description
1 polymer ?
#
loop_
_entity_poly.entity_id
_entity_poly.type
_entity_poly.pdbx_seq_one_letter_code
_entity_poly.pdbx_strand_id
1 'polypeptide(L)'
;MSKLIQPKNYHALLDMHKTEQGIKLIKDFFQQNLSTELRLRRVTAPLFVMQGLGINDDLNGIERPVTFPIKDLGDRKAEVVHSLAKWKRLTLADYKIPVGHGIYTDMNAIRADEELDNLHSLYVDQWDWEAVISAKDRTPAFLRDVVERIYAAIRRTEYLVCETYDSIPPFLPEKIHFIHSEELLQMYPNLSPKEREDAICKKYGAVFIIGIGGKLSDGKKHDGRAPDYDDWSTKAENGYEGLNGDILIWYPVLERSFELSSMGIRVDKEALLRQLKIAGQEQRESLYFHQRLLNDELPLSIGGGIGQSRLCMVLLHKAHIGEIQASIWPDEMRKECRTLGMPLI
;
A
#
# COMPACT_ATOMS: atom_id res chain seq x y z
N MET A 1 12.64 -10.92 22.61
CA MET A 1 13.53 -11.39 21.52
C MET A 1 13.32 -10.43 20.36
N SER A 2 14.38 -10.05 19.68
CA SER A 2 14.30 -9.21 18.49
C SER A 2 13.46 -9.90 17.42
N LYS A 3 12.60 -9.13 16.74
CA LYS A 3 11.81 -9.59 15.59
C LYS A 3 12.57 -9.46 14.27
N LEU A 4 13.88 -9.13 14.34
CA LEU A 4 14.71 -8.94 13.17
C LEU A 4 14.99 -10.25 12.44
N ILE A 5 14.76 -10.23 11.15
CA ILE A 5 15.25 -11.25 10.23
C ILE A 5 16.74 -10.97 10.00
N GLN A 6 17.58 -11.98 10.20
CA GLN A 6 19.02 -11.90 9.98
C GLN A 6 19.35 -12.55 8.63
N PRO A 7 19.52 -11.78 7.56
CA PRO A 7 19.86 -12.37 6.27
C PRO A 7 21.28 -12.95 6.31
N LYS A 8 21.44 -14.15 5.76
CA LYS A 8 22.74 -14.82 5.72
C LYS A 8 23.73 -14.03 4.88
N ASN A 9 24.90 -13.74 5.44
CA ASN A 9 25.99 -13.04 4.75
C ASN A 9 25.60 -11.68 4.16
N TYR A 10 24.64 -10.98 4.77
CA TYR A 10 24.24 -9.66 4.30
C TYR A 10 25.38 -8.64 4.45
N HIS A 11 25.60 -7.89 3.41
CA HIS A 11 26.38 -6.66 3.40
C HIS A 11 25.70 -5.66 2.45
N ALA A 12 25.65 -4.41 2.86
CA ALA A 12 25.05 -3.37 2.02
C ALA A 12 25.86 -3.21 0.72
N LEU A 13 25.22 -3.38 -0.45
CA LEU A 13 25.85 -3.27 -1.78
C LEU A 13 26.30 -1.84 -2.09
N LEU A 14 25.64 -0.87 -1.49
CA LEU A 14 25.96 0.56 -1.60
C LEU A 14 26.26 1.13 -0.22
N ASP A 15 27.27 1.99 -0.14
CA ASP A 15 27.50 2.82 1.03
C ASP A 15 26.37 3.82 1.25
N MET A 16 26.40 4.54 2.38
CA MET A 16 25.33 5.47 2.78
C MET A 16 25.14 6.59 1.74
N HIS A 17 26.20 7.16 1.19
CA HIS A 17 26.13 8.25 0.23
C HIS A 17 25.49 7.80 -1.09
N LYS A 18 25.92 6.66 -1.62
CA LYS A 18 25.32 6.04 -2.82
C LYS A 18 23.90 5.59 -2.57
N THR A 19 23.58 5.15 -1.36
CA THR A 19 22.21 4.79 -0.96
C THR A 19 21.29 6.01 -1.06
N GLU A 20 21.67 7.16 -0.51
CA GLU A 20 20.91 8.42 -0.63
C GLU A 20 20.74 8.86 -2.10
N GLN A 21 21.77 8.72 -2.92
CA GLN A 21 21.67 8.98 -4.34
C GLN A 21 20.69 8.03 -5.03
N GLY A 22 20.73 6.75 -4.67
CA GLY A 22 19.80 5.73 -5.19
C GLY A 22 18.35 5.99 -4.79
N ILE A 23 18.10 6.40 -3.54
CA ILE A 23 16.78 6.80 -3.07
C ILE A 23 16.23 7.94 -3.93
N LYS A 24 17.02 8.97 -4.16
CA LYS A 24 16.62 10.09 -5.02
C LYS A 24 16.34 9.63 -6.45
N LEU A 25 17.23 8.84 -7.03
CA LEU A 25 17.08 8.31 -8.39
C LEU A 25 15.77 7.53 -8.55
N ILE A 26 15.49 6.61 -7.63
CA ILE A 26 14.28 5.79 -7.65
C ILE A 26 13.04 6.66 -7.50
N LYS A 27 13.02 7.56 -6.51
CA LYS A 27 11.85 8.41 -6.26
C LYS A 27 11.53 9.31 -7.45
N ASP A 28 12.52 9.97 -8.03
CA ASP A 28 12.32 10.86 -9.16
C ASP A 28 11.84 10.12 -10.43
N PHE A 29 12.45 8.99 -10.72
CA PHE A 29 12.12 8.23 -11.92
C PHE A 29 10.78 7.49 -11.80
N PHE A 30 10.54 6.82 -10.68
CA PHE A 30 9.31 6.04 -10.48
C PHE A 30 8.06 6.92 -10.50
N GLN A 31 8.06 8.06 -9.79
CA GLN A 31 6.89 8.95 -9.77
C GLN A 31 6.53 9.50 -11.15
N GLN A 32 7.52 9.78 -11.99
CA GLN A 32 7.29 10.22 -13.38
C GLN A 32 6.68 9.11 -14.23
N ASN A 33 7.21 7.88 -14.12
CA ASN A 33 6.66 6.72 -14.81
C ASN A 33 5.23 6.41 -14.36
N LEU A 34 4.98 6.35 -13.05
CA LEU A 34 3.66 6.12 -12.48
C LEU A 34 2.64 7.17 -12.96
N SER A 35 3.01 8.45 -12.87
CA SER A 35 2.11 9.54 -13.25
C SER A 35 1.81 9.53 -14.76
N THR A 36 2.77 9.18 -15.59
CA THR A 36 2.57 9.05 -17.04
C THR A 36 1.69 7.86 -17.38
N GLU A 37 1.98 6.69 -16.82
CA GLU A 37 1.23 5.46 -17.07
C GLU A 37 -0.24 5.59 -16.68
N LEU A 38 -0.54 6.18 -15.53
CA LEU A 38 -1.89 6.28 -15.01
C LEU A 38 -2.55 7.65 -15.27
N ARG A 39 -1.88 8.55 -16.01
CA ARG A 39 -2.36 9.93 -16.29
C ARG A 39 -2.68 10.70 -15.02
N LEU A 40 -1.77 10.68 -14.05
CA LEU A 40 -1.95 11.30 -12.75
C LEU A 40 -1.35 12.72 -12.72
N ARG A 41 -2.05 13.62 -12.04
CA ARG A 41 -1.57 14.96 -11.73
C ARG A 41 -1.11 15.00 -10.28
N ARG A 42 0.08 15.53 -10.02
CA ARG A 42 0.54 15.70 -8.64
C ARG A 42 -0.26 16.78 -7.92
N VAL A 43 -0.69 16.49 -6.70
CA VAL A 43 -1.37 17.44 -5.81
C VAL A 43 -0.70 17.45 -4.43
N THR A 44 -0.87 18.54 -3.67
CA THR A 44 -0.48 18.60 -2.27
C THR A 44 -1.52 17.91 -1.40
N ALA A 45 -1.06 17.17 -0.39
CA ALA A 45 -1.94 16.46 0.54
C ALA A 45 -1.74 16.94 1.98
N PRO A 46 -2.75 16.79 2.85
CA PRO A 46 -2.61 17.10 4.26
C PRO A 46 -1.79 16.02 4.97
N LEU A 47 -0.97 16.45 5.95
CA LEU A 47 -0.35 15.55 6.92
C LEU A 47 -1.35 15.11 8.00
N PHE A 48 -2.36 15.93 8.28
CA PHE A 48 -3.38 15.70 9.30
C PHE A 48 -4.74 16.23 8.84
N VAL A 49 -5.78 15.66 9.41
CA VAL A 49 -7.18 16.01 9.13
C VAL A 49 -7.93 16.23 10.44
N MET A 50 -9.08 16.90 10.38
CA MET A 50 -9.95 17.03 11.55
C MET A 50 -10.51 15.67 11.97
N GLN A 51 -10.43 15.37 13.25
CA GLN A 51 -11.00 14.15 13.83
C GLN A 51 -12.53 14.11 13.67
N GLY A 52 -13.08 12.92 13.44
CA GLY A 52 -14.53 12.69 13.38
C GLY A 52 -15.19 12.94 12.03
N LEU A 53 -14.43 13.23 10.97
CA LEU A 53 -14.98 13.42 9.62
C LEU A 53 -15.07 12.12 8.79
N GLY A 54 -14.51 11.02 9.29
CA GLY A 54 -14.45 9.76 8.53
C GLY A 54 -13.49 9.83 7.33
N ILE A 55 -12.57 10.80 7.31
CA ILE A 55 -11.59 10.97 6.23
C ILE A 55 -10.35 10.11 6.50
N ASN A 56 -9.86 10.11 7.74
CA ASN A 56 -8.74 9.26 8.12
C ASN A 56 -9.13 7.78 8.05
N ASP A 57 -8.12 6.93 7.91
CA ASP A 57 -8.29 5.48 7.89
C ASP A 57 -8.06 4.92 9.31
N ASP A 58 -8.94 4.03 9.74
CA ASP A 58 -8.77 3.31 11.00
C ASP A 58 -7.93 2.02 10.82
N LEU A 59 -7.39 1.78 9.63
CA LEU A 59 -6.67 0.55 9.24
C LEU A 59 -7.50 -0.70 9.57
N ASN A 60 -7.12 -1.45 10.60
CA ASN A 60 -7.87 -2.61 11.07
C ASN A 60 -8.95 -2.24 12.13
N GLY A 61 -9.04 -0.95 12.49
CA GLY A 61 -10.04 -0.43 13.43
C GLY A 61 -9.60 -0.43 14.90
N ILE A 62 -8.34 -0.75 15.17
CA ILE A 62 -7.76 -0.79 16.53
C ILE A 62 -6.57 0.16 16.70
N GLU A 63 -5.97 0.62 15.62
CA GLU A 63 -4.81 1.50 15.62
C GLU A 63 -5.20 2.90 16.09
N ARG A 64 -4.39 3.47 16.98
CA ARG A 64 -4.61 4.79 17.55
C ARG A 64 -3.95 5.87 16.69
N PRO A 65 -4.71 6.84 16.16
CA PRO A 65 -4.11 7.97 15.46
C PRO A 65 -3.36 8.89 16.44
N VAL A 66 -2.28 9.49 15.98
CA VAL A 66 -1.61 10.59 16.70
C VAL A 66 -2.51 11.81 16.63
N THR A 67 -3.02 12.28 17.76
CA THR A 67 -3.95 13.40 17.83
C THR A 67 -3.34 14.60 18.56
N PHE A 68 -3.76 15.81 18.18
CA PHE A 68 -3.37 17.05 18.85
C PHE A 68 -4.51 18.08 18.79
N PRO A 69 -4.63 18.97 19.83
CA PRO A 69 -5.61 20.04 19.83
C PRO A 69 -5.12 21.21 18.98
N ILE A 70 -6.05 21.96 18.37
CA ILE A 70 -5.78 23.18 17.60
C ILE A 70 -6.33 24.38 18.37
N LYS A 71 -5.45 25.22 18.91
CA LYS A 71 -5.80 26.38 19.75
C LYS A 71 -6.80 27.33 19.08
N ASP A 72 -6.54 27.71 17.83
CA ASP A 72 -7.37 28.67 17.09
C ASP A 72 -8.76 28.11 16.67
N LEU A 73 -8.95 26.80 16.88
CA LEU A 73 -10.23 26.11 16.65
C LEU A 73 -10.92 25.69 17.95
N GLY A 74 -10.58 26.33 19.09
CA GLY A 74 -11.15 26.03 20.40
C GLY A 74 -10.81 24.62 20.87
N ASP A 75 -9.56 24.23 20.71
CA ASP A 75 -9.00 22.92 21.07
C ASP A 75 -9.68 21.69 20.39
N ARG A 76 -10.35 21.93 19.27
CA ARG A 76 -10.80 20.82 18.43
C ARG A 76 -9.60 20.00 17.97
N LYS A 77 -9.76 18.68 17.97
CA LYS A 77 -8.67 17.75 17.67
C LYS A 77 -8.50 17.52 16.17
N ALA A 78 -7.27 17.54 15.73
CA ALA A 78 -6.82 16.96 14.47
C ALA A 78 -6.06 15.64 14.74
N GLU A 79 -5.93 14.85 13.71
CA GLU A 79 -5.21 13.57 13.74
C GLU A 79 -4.30 13.43 12.51
N VAL A 80 -3.07 12.95 12.74
CA VAL A 80 -2.15 12.61 11.66
C VAL A 80 -2.74 11.45 10.87
N VAL A 81 -2.68 11.52 9.54
CA VAL A 81 -3.28 10.50 8.68
C VAL A 81 -2.59 9.15 8.82
N HIS A 82 -3.36 8.08 8.74
CA HIS A 82 -2.88 6.72 8.54
C HIS A 82 -2.86 6.34 7.05
N SER A 83 -3.77 6.93 6.27
CA SER A 83 -3.94 6.75 4.83
C SER A 83 -4.69 7.94 4.26
N LEU A 84 -4.52 8.20 2.98
CA LEU A 84 -5.23 9.25 2.23
C LEU A 84 -6.31 8.69 1.29
N ALA A 85 -6.67 7.41 1.40
CA ALA A 85 -7.60 6.77 0.47
C ALA A 85 -8.91 7.55 0.29
N LYS A 86 -9.55 7.94 1.39
CA LYS A 86 -10.80 8.69 1.38
C LYS A 86 -10.59 10.16 0.98
N TRP A 87 -9.53 10.79 1.45
CA TRP A 87 -9.18 12.17 1.09
C TRP A 87 -8.95 12.33 -0.42
N LYS A 88 -8.22 11.40 -1.05
CA LYS A 88 -7.97 11.44 -2.50
C LYS A 88 -9.26 11.44 -3.30
N ARG A 89 -10.22 10.59 -2.92
CA ARG A 89 -11.52 10.51 -3.60
C ARG A 89 -12.33 11.80 -3.46
N LEU A 90 -12.31 12.45 -2.29
CA LEU A 90 -12.88 13.79 -2.10
C LEU A 90 -12.21 14.80 -3.04
N THR A 91 -10.88 14.76 -3.12
CA THR A 91 -10.10 15.67 -3.97
C THR A 91 -10.39 15.47 -5.46
N LEU A 92 -10.63 14.23 -5.92
CA LEU A 92 -11.06 13.98 -7.30
C LEU A 92 -12.36 14.72 -7.64
N ALA A 93 -13.33 14.69 -6.72
CA ALA A 93 -14.60 15.40 -6.88
C ALA A 93 -14.42 16.92 -6.85
N ASP A 94 -13.72 17.43 -5.84
CA ASP A 94 -13.52 18.87 -5.62
C ASP A 94 -12.73 19.52 -6.77
N TYR A 95 -11.77 18.80 -7.34
CA TYR A 95 -10.97 19.26 -8.49
C TYR A 95 -11.60 18.91 -9.85
N LYS A 96 -12.76 18.25 -9.85
CA LYS A 96 -13.49 17.83 -11.06
C LYS A 96 -12.61 17.08 -12.05
N ILE A 97 -11.84 16.11 -11.55
CA ILE A 97 -10.95 15.31 -12.37
C ILE A 97 -11.77 14.45 -13.34
N PRO A 98 -11.50 14.50 -14.66
CA PRO A 98 -12.27 13.75 -15.64
C PRO A 98 -11.98 12.25 -15.62
N VAL A 99 -12.91 11.43 -16.11
CA VAL A 99 -12.74 9.97 -16.28
C VAL A 99 -11.47 9.66 -17.08
N GLY A 100 -10.72 8.66 -16.61
CA GLY A 100 -9.45 8.24 -17.21
C GLY A 100 -8.24 9.08 -16.79
N HIS A 101 -8.41 10.02 -15.86
CA HIS A 101 -7.35 10.81 -15.24
C HIS A 101 -7.41 10.71 -13.73
N GLY A 102 -6.32 11.05 -13.07
CA GLY A 102 -6.23 10.96 -11.62
C GLY A 102 -5.28 11.96 -10.98
N ILE A 103 -5.05 11.73 -9.72
CA ILE A 103 -4.10 12.48 -8.90
C ILE A 103 -3.13 11.52 -8.21
N TYR A 104 -1.96 12.01 -7.87
CA TYR A 104 -1.07 11.37 -6.90
C TYR A 104 -0.46 12.41 -5.97
N THR A 105 0.00 11.95 -4.82
CA THR A 105 0.65 12.79 -3.82
C THR A 105 1.70 11.99 -3.05
N ASP A 106 2.60 12.71 -2.39
CA ASP A 106 3.49 12.15 -1.38
C ASP A 106 2.72 12.12 -0.05
N MET A 107 2.28 10.95 0.38
CA MET A 107 1.67 10.75 1.69
C MET A 107 2.76 10.50 2.73
N ASN A 108 2.63 11.15 3.86
CA ASN A 108 3.42 10.89 5.06
C ASN A 108 2.45 10.56 6.20
N ALA A 109 2.64 9.42 6.84
CA ALA A 109 1.78 8.93 7.91
C ALA A 109 2.60 8.51 9.14
N ILE A 110 1.95 8.53 10.30
CA ILE A 110 2.51 8.01 11.55
C ILE A 110 1.60 6.91 12.05
N ARG A 111 2.15 5.71 12.22
CA ARG A 111 1.49 4.55 12.79
C ARG A 111 2.10 4.22 14.14
N ALA A 112 1.57 4.83 15.19
CA ALA A 112 2.16 4.76 16.54
C ALA A 112 2.12 3.37 17.16
N ASP A 113 1.18 2.52 16.74
CA ASP A 113 1.00 1.15 17.23
C ASP A 113 1.68 0.08 16.35
N GLU A 114 2.50 0.49 15.36
CA GLU A 114 3.19 -0.44 14.46
C GLU A 114 4.22 -1.29 15.19
N GLU A 115 4.26 -2.57 14.89
CA GLU A 115 5.30 -3.47 15.37
C GLU A 115 6.55 -3.34 14.49
N LEU A 116 7.64 -2.84 15.08
CA LEU A 116 8.87 -2.57 14.37
C LEU A 116 9.65 -3.84 14.05
N ASP A 117 10.01 -4.00 12.78
CA ASP A 117 10.85 -5.09 12.27
C ASP A 117 11.67 -4.60 11.06
N ASN A 118 12.17 -5.52 10.22
CA ASN A 118 12.92 -5.17 9.01
C ASN A 118 12.10 -4.34 8.00
N LEU A 119 10.77 -4.47 8.00
CA LEU A 119 9.87 -3.93 6.97
C LEU A 119 8.95 -2.83 7.48
N HIS A 120 8.74 -2.75 8.80
CA HIS A 120 7.76 -1.88 9.43
C HIS A 120 8.43 -0.79 10.26
N SER A 121 7.99 0.45 10.04
CA SER A 121 8.44 1.67 10.72
C SER A 121 7.23 2.44 11.24
N LEU A 122 7.43 3.27 12.26
CA LEU A 122 6.43 4.23 12.74
C LEU A 122 6.05 5.26 11.66
N TYR A 123 7.02 5.60 10.80
CA TYR A 123 6.82 6.52 9.68
C TYR A 123 6.57 5.75 8.39
N VAL A 124 5.50 6.10 7.69
CA VAL A 124 5.10 5.50 6.42
C VAL A 124 5.03 6.58 5.34
N ASP A 125 5.74 6.36 4.24
CA ASP A 125 5.70 7.20 3.06
C ASP A 125 5.20 6.43 1.84
N GLN A 126 4.26 7.03 1.08
CA GLN A 126 3.69 6.39 -0.10
C GLN A 126 3.54 7.39 -1.25
N TRP A 127 3.70 6.91 -2.49
CA TRP A 127 3.00 7.53 -3.60
C TRP A 127 1.55 7.06 -3.53
N ASP A 128 0.72 7.94 -3.04
CA ASP A 128 -0.69 7.68 -2.86
C ASP A 128 -1.45 8.24 -4.06
N TRP A 129 -2.15 7.39 -4.81
CA TRP A 129 -2.76 7.75 -6.08
C TRP A 129 -4.22 7.34 -6.14
N GLU A 130 -5.01 8.06 -6.97
CA GLU A 130 -6.43 7.80 -7.19
C GLU A 130 -6.82 8.29 -8.58
N ALA A 131 -7.56 7.49 -9.35
CA ALA A 131 -8.01 7.84 -10.70
C ALA A 131 -9.53 7.64 -10.86
N VAL A 132 -10.18 8.56 -11.58
CA VAL A 132 -11.60 8.47 -11.90
C VAL A 132 -11.83 7.41 -12.98
N ILE A 133 -12.78 6.51 -12.73
CA ILE A 133 -13.17 5.45 -13.66
C ILE A 133 -14.65 5.56 -14.02
N SER A 134 -15.06 4.90 -15.09
CA SER A 134 -16.48 4.76 -15.44
C SER A 134 -17.07 3.48 -14.83
N ALA A 135 -18.40 3.37 -14.83
CA ALA A 135 -19.07 2.18 -14.33
C ALA A 135 -18.67 0.88 -15.05
N LYS A 136 -18.38 0.97 -16.36
CA LYS A 136 -17.91 -0.18 -17.16
C LYS A 136 -16.52 -0.68 -16.77
N ASP A 137 -15.73 0.16 -16.08
CA ASP A 137 -14.35 -0.16 -15.67
C ASP A 137 -14.31 -0.90 -14.32
N ARG A 138 -15.47 -1.09 -13.65
CA ARG A 138 -15.56 -1.85 -12.40
C ARG A 138 -15.50 -3.36 -12.64
N THR A 139 -14.37 -3.83 -13.16
CA THR A 139 -14.16 -5.23 -13.56
C THR A 139 -12.79 -5.76 -13.13
N PRO A 140 -12.64 -7.07 -12.90
CA PRO A 140 -11.33 -7.67 -12.67
C PRO A 140 -10.34 -7.46 -13.81
N ALA A 141 -10.81 -7.37 -15.05
CA ALA A 141 -9.96 -7.13 -16.21
C ALA A 141 -9.32 -5.73 -16.17
N PHE A 142 -10.10 -4.71 -15.82
CA PHE A 142 -9.59 -3.36 -15.65
C PHE A 142 -8.61 -3.25 -14.47
N LEU A 143 -8.92 -3.91 -13.34
CA LEU A 143 -8.00 -3.98 -12.21
C LEU A 143 -6.65 -4.58 -12.63
N ARG A 144 -6.67 -5.69 -13.37
CA ARG A 144 -5.44 -6.35 -13.88
C ARG A 144 -4.63 -5.44 -14.80
N ASP A 145 -5.26 -4.74 -15.73
CA ASP A 145 -4.58 -3.78 -16.63
C ASP A 145 -3.83 -2.70 -15.82
N VAL A 146 -4.49 -2.12 -14.82
CA VAL A 146 -3.87 -1.09 -13.99
C VAL A 146 -2.68 -1.66 -13.18
N VAL A 147 -2.82 -2.87 -12.62
CA VAL A 147 -1.74 -3.55 -11.90
C VAL A 147 -0.54 -3.83 -12.82
N GLU A 148 -0.76 -4.32 -14.03
CA GLU A 148 0.30 -4.59 -15.02
C GLU A 148 1.07 -3.30 -15.39
N ARG A 149 0.37 -2.19 -15.54
CA ARG A 149 0.98 -0.88 -15.82
C ARG A 149 1.84 -0.37 -14.65
N ILE A 150 1.35 -0.52 -13.41
CA ILE A 150 2.15 -0.18 -12.21
C ILE A 150 3.38 -1.08 -12.12
N TYR A 151 3.21 -2.38 -12.33
CA TYR A 151 4.31 -3.34 -12.29
C TYR A 151 5.36 -3.06 -13.38
N ALA A 152 4.93 -2.67 -14.56
CA ALA A 152 5.84 -2.24 -15.64
C ALA A 152 6.65 -0.98 -15.24
N ALA A 153 6.04 -0.03 -14.52
CA ALA A 153 6.77 1.12 -13.98
C ALA A 153 7.82 0.72 -12.93
N ILE A 154 7.49 -0.25 -12.05
CA ILE A 154 8.41 -0.81 -11.06
C ILE A 154 9.61 -1.47 -11.78
N ARG A 155 9.36 -2.30 -12.78
CA ARG A 155 10.42 -2.98 -13.53
C ARG A 155 11.33 -2.02 -14.30
N ARG A 156 10.77 -0.96 -14.92
CA ARG A 156 11.60 0.08 -15.58
C ARG A 156 12.51 0.77 -14.57
N THR A 157 12.03 0.97 -13.35
CA THR A 157 12.83 1.57 -12.29
C THR A 157 13.92 0.62 -11.80
N GLU A 158 13.64 -0.69 -11.67
CA GLU A 158 14.66 -1.70 -11.38
C GLU A 158 15.76 -1.67 -12.46
N TYR A 159 15.38 -1.68 -13.73
CA TYR A 159 16.34 -1.62 -14.84
C TYR A 159 17.25 -0.39 -14.74
N LEU A 160 16.70 0.79 -14.48
CA LEU A 160 17.49 2.01 -14.29
C LEU A 160 18.48 1.90 -13.13
N VAL A 161 18.07 1.29 -12.02
CA VAL A 161 18.94 1.09 -10.84
C VAL A 161 20.09 0.15 -11.18
N CYS A 162 19.81 -0.97 -11.85
CA CYS A 162 20.84 -1.94 -12.26
C CYS A 162 21.83 -1.35 -13.27
N GLU A 163 21.38 -0.53 -14.22
CA GLU A 163 22.24 0.19 -15.16
C GLU A 163 23.08 1.30 -14.49
N THR A 164 22.63 1.81 -13.34
CA THR A 164 23.34 2.85 -12.60
C THR A 164 24.36 2.26 -11.62
N TYR A 165 24.07 1.10 -11.06
CA TYR A 165 24.86 0.45 -10.01
C TYR A 165 25.16 -1.00 -10.37
N ASP A 166 26.31 -1.27 -10.96
CA ASP A 166 26.76 -2.60 -11.41
C ASP A 166 26.71 -3.68 -10.29
N SER A 167 26.76 -3.26 -9.03
CA SER A 167 26.68 -4.17 -7.88
C SER A 167 25.26 -4.67 -7.56
N ILE A 168 24.23 -4.10 -8.20
CA ILE A 168 22.82 -4.45 -7.93
C ILE A 168 22.28 -5.26 -9.12
N PRO A 169 22.12 -6.59 -8.99
CA PRO A 169 21.52 -7.41 -10.04
C PRO A 169 19.99 -7.28 -10.09
N PRO A 170 19.35 -7.36 -11.26
CA PRO A 170 17.90 -7.45 -11.37
C PRO A 170 17.39 -8.79 -10.86
N PHE A 171 16.17 -8.82 -10.31
CA PHE A 171 15.55 -10.05 -9.84
C PHE A 171 14.04 -10.13 -10.08
N LEU A 172 13.38 -9.03 -10.46
CA LEU A 172 11.95 -9.03 -10.72
C LEU A 172 11.61 -9.78 -12.02
N PRO A 173 10.62 -10.69 -12.00
CA PRO A 173 10.21 -11.42 -13.19
C PRO A 173 9.59 -10.50 -14.24
N GLU A 174 9.55 -10.97 -15.49
CA GLU A 174 8.99 -10.18 -16.61
C GLU A 174 7.51 -9.85 -16.43
N LYS A 175 6.74 -10.76 -15.83
CA LYS A 175 5.30 -10.62 -15.64
C LYS A 175 4.91 -10.87 -14.19
N ILE A 176 3.93 -10.11 -13.74
CA ILE A 176 3.27 -10.35 -12.47
C ILE A 176 2.22 -11.46 -12.61
N HIS A 177 2.15 -12.37 -11.64
CA HIS A 177 1.16 -13.44 -11.60
C HIS A 177 -0.07 -12.97 -10.80
N PHE A 178 -1.27 -13.30 -11.29
CA PHE A 178 -2.53 -12.97 -10.62
C PHE A 178 -3.16 -14.22 -10.01
N ILE A 179 -3.54 -14.13 -8.75
CA ILE A 179 -4.24 -15.20 -8.04
C ILE A 179 -5.27 -14.59 -7.10
N HIS A 180 -6.42 -15.26 -6.92
CA HIS A 180 -7.38 -14.87 -5.91
C HIS A 180 -7.02 -15.47 -4.55
N SER A 181 -7.31 -14.75 -3.45
CA SER A 181 -7.03 -15.21 -2.08
C SER A 181 -7.73 -16.54 -1.75
N GLU A 182 -8.89 -16.81 -2.33
CA GLU A 182 -9.59 -18.09 -2.22
C GLU A 182 -8.86 -19.22 -2.95
N GLU A 183 -8.36 -18.99 -4.18
CA GLU A 183 -7.54 -19.96 -4.90
C GLU A 183 -6.25 -20.27 -4.12
N LEU A 184 -5.65 -19.23 -3.53
CA LEU A 184 -4.45 -19.38 -2.72
C LEU A 184 -4.71 -20.21 -1.45
N LEU A 185 -5.88 -20.04 -0.81
CA LEU A 185 -6.32 -20.88 0.29
C LEU A 185 -6.48 -22.34 -0.15
N GLN A 186 -7.11 -22.59 -1.30
CA GLN A 186 -7.31 -23.94 -1.83
C GLN A 186 -5.98 -24.62 -2.19
N MET A 187 -5.00 -23.87 -2.73
CA MET A 187 -3.67 -24.39 -3.05
C MET A 187 -2.87 -24.78 -1.80
N TYR A 188 -3.01 -24.01 -0.71
CA TYR A 188 -2.22 -24.16 0.52
C TYR A 188 -3.12 -24.11 1.77
N PRO A 189 -4.06 -25.07 1.95
CA PRO A 189 -5.08 -24.98 3.01
C PRO A 189 -4.50 -25.03 4.43
N ASN A 190 -3.32 -25.61 4.61
CA ASN A 190 -2.69 -25.78 5.91
C ASN A 190 -1.70 -24.67 6.28
N LEU A 191 -1.43 -23.74 5.37
CA LEU A 191 -0.54 -22.61 5.62
C LEU A 191 -1.31 -21.40 6.14
N SER A 192 -0.67 -20.61 6.99
CA SER A 192 -1.17 -19.28 7.36
C SER A 192 -1.17 -18.34 6.15
N PRO A 193 -1.91 -17.22 6.18
CA PRO A 193 -1.91 -16.24 5.08
C PRO A 193 -0.50 -15.79 4.67
N LYS A 194 0.37 -15.47 5.62
CA LYS A 194 1.77 -15.05 5.32
C LYS A 194 2.62 -16.16 4.73
N GLU A 195 2.46 -17.40 5.20
CA GLU A 195 3.15 -18.56 4.59
C GLU A 195 2.64 -18.84 3.19
N ARG A 196 1.34 -18.59 2.89
CA ARG A 196 0.79 -18.67 1.53
C ARG A 196 1.40 -17.62 0.62
N GLU A 197 1.54 -16.38 1.10
CA GLU A 197 2.23 -15.31 0.37
C GLU A 197 3.69 -15.69 0.07
N ASP A 198 4.41 -16.20 1.06
CA ASP A 198 5.81 -16.66 0.88
C ASP A 198 5.89 -17.77 -0.18
N ALA A 199 5.01 -18.77 -0.10
CA ALA A 199 5.00 -19.88 -1.03
C ALA A 199 4.71 -19.46 -2.47
N ILE A 200 3.70 -18.59 -2.69
CA ILE A 200 3.30 -18.16 -4.02
C ILE A 200 4.29 -17.16 -4.62
N CYS A 201 4.82 -16.23 -3.80
CA CYS A 201 5.83 -15.28 -4.25
C CYS A 201 7.16 -15.98 -4.58
N LYS A 202 7.56 -16.98 -3.80
CA LYS A 202 8.74 -17.82 -4.10
C LYS A 202 8.59 -18.55 -5.43
N LYS A 203 7.37 -18.98 -5.78
CA LYS A 203 7.08 -19.71 -7.02
C LYS A 203 7.11 -18.80 -8.24
N TYR A 204 6.54 -17.60 -8.16
CA TYR A 204 6.31 -16.73 -9.32
C TYR A 204 7.16 -15.45 -9.33
N GLY A 205 7.84 -15.11 -8.24
CA GLY A 205 8.68 -13.91 -8.10
C GLY A 205 7.89 -12.63 -7.84
N ALA A 206 6.76 -12.41 -8.52
CA ALA A 206 5.87 -11.28 -8.32
C ALA A 206 4.40 -11.72 -8.48
N VAL A 207 3.54 -11.31 -7.56
CA VAL A 207 2.14 -11.76 -7.48
C VAL A 207 1.23 -10.59 -7.13
N PHE A 208 0.05 -10.55 -7.75
CA PHE A 208 -1.07 -9.73 -7.29
C PHE A 208 -2.13 -10.65 -6.67
N ILE A 209 -2.36 -10.54 -5.37
CA ILE A 209 -3.37 -11.33 -4.65
C ILE A 209 -4.66 -10.53 -4.62
N ILE A 210 -5.70 -11.05 -5.29
CA ILE A 210 -7.02 -10.39 -5.42
C ILE A 210 -7.93 -10.81 -4.25
N GLY A 211 -8.84 -9.92 -3.82
CA GLY A 211 -9.90 -10.25 -2.86
C GLY A 211 -9.44 -10.22 -1.42
N ILE A 212 -8.78 -9.11 -1.02
CA ILE A 212 -8.32 -8.89 0.35
C ILE A 212 -9.39 -8.16 1.16
N GLY A 213 -9.75 -8.68 2.34
CA GLY A 213 -10.69 -8.05 3.29
C GLY A 213 -11.97 -8.86 3.54
N GLY A 214 -12.43 -9.63 2.56
CA GLY A 214 -13.57 -10.55 2.71
C GLY A 214 -13.21 -11.84 3.44
N LYS A 215 -14.23 -12.55 3.94
CA LYS A 215 -14.06 -13.90 4.49
C LYS A 215 -13.94 -14.93 3.37
N LEU A 216 -12.99 -15.83 3.50
CA LEU A 216 -12.80 -16.97 2.62
C LEU A 216 -13.68 -18.15 3.03
N SER A 217 -13.66 -19.23 2.26
CA SER A 217 -14.44 -20.44 2.52
C SER A 217 -14.16 -21.11 3.87
N ASP A 218 -13.00 -20.89 4.46
CA ASP A 218 -12.64 -21.33 5.81
C ASP A 218 -13.19 -20.42 6.93
N GLY A 219 -13.93 -19.35 6.57
CA GLY A 219 -14.49 -18.37 7.49
C GLY A 219 -13.51 -17.30 7.99
N LYS A 220 -12.24 -17.35 7.56
CA LYS A 220 -11.20 -16.37 7.94
C LYS A 220 -10.94 -15.41 6.79
N LYS A 221 -10.35 -14.27 7.09
CA LYS A 221 -9.82 -13.36 6.08
C LYS A 221 -8.39 -13.75 5.69
N HIS A 222 -7.98 -13.45 4.46
CA HIS A 222 -6.57 -13.54 4.10
C HIS A 222 -5.77 -12.46 4.82
N ASP A 223 -6.23 -11.20 4.70
CA ASP A 223 -5.70 -10.06 5.46
C ASP A 223 -6.81 -9.04 5.75
N GLY A 224 -6.52 -8.04 6.61
CA GLY A 224 -7.44 -6.96 6.95
C GLY A 224 -7.63 -5.97 5.82
N ARG A 225 -8.82 -5.37 5.74
CA ARG A 225 -9.11 -4.20 4.90
C ARG A 225 -10.30 -3.44 5.48
N ALA A 226 -10.20 -2.12 5.60
CA ALA A 226 -11.31 -1.30 6.04
C ALA A 226 -12.52 -1.42 5.09
N PRO A 227 -13.75 -1.22 5.60
CA PRO A 227 -14.96 -1.46 4.80
C PRO A 227 -15.33 -0.31 3.87
N ASP A 228 -14.64 0.83 3.93
CA ASP A 228 -15.14 2.10 3.40
C ASP A 228 -14.29 2.74 2.28
N TYR A 229 -13.34 1.99 1.71
CA TYR A 229 -12.63 2.47 0.52
C TYR A 229 -12.45 1.38 -0.57
N ASP A 230 -11.78 0.26 -0.33
CA ASP A 230 -11.62 -0.80 -1.33
C ASP A 230 -12.86 -1.70 -1.41
N ASP A 231 -13.27 -2.06 -2.63
CA ASP A 231 -14.37 -3.00 -2.86
C ASP A 231 -13.86 -4.44 -2.79
N TRP A 232 -14.04 -5.08 -1.63
CA TRP A 232 -13.68 -6.46 -1.40
C TRP A 232 -14.89 -7.42 -1.39
N SER A 233 -16.08 -6.95 -1.73
CA SER A 233 -17.33 -7.70 -1.59
C SER A 233 -18.16 -7.82 -2.87
N THR A 234 -17.80 -7.13 -3.95
CA THR A 234 -18.50 -7.27 -5.21
C THR A 234 -18.09 -8.57 -5.89
N LYS A 235 -19.10 -9.37 -6.30
CA LYS A 235 -18.89 -10.61 -7.05
C LYS A 235 -18.42 -10.32 -8.47
N ALA A 236 -17.35 -10.98 -8.87
CA ALA A 236 -16.84 -10.95 -10.23
C ALA A 236 -17.43 -12.12 -11.06
N GLU A 237 -17.30 -12.03 -12.38
CA GLU A 237 -17.81 -13.03 -13.32
C GLU A 237 -17.25 -14.45 -13.07
N ASN A 238 -16.04 -14.55 -12.51
CA ASN A 238 -15.41 -15.82 -12.13
C ASN A 238 -15.96 -16.44 -10.83
N GLY A 239 -16.96 -15.80 -10.21
CA GLY A 239 -17.60 -16.28 -8.97
C GLY A 239 -16.91 -15.88 -7.67
N TYR A 240 -15.72 -15.30 -7.73
CA TYR A 240 -15.00 -14.76 -6.56
C TYR A 240 -15.45 -13.35 -6.21
N GLU A 241 -15.20 -12.92 -4.97
CA GLU A 241 -15.55 -11.59 -4.48
C GLU A 241 -14.30 -10.71 -4.37
N GLY A 242 -14.46 -9.42 -4.70
CA GLY A 242 -13.42 -8.40 -4.54
C GLY A 242 -12.82 -7.88 -5.83
N LEU A 243 -12.63 -6.56 -5.86
CA LEU A 243 -12.03 -5.79 -6.94
C LEU A 243 -10.79 -5.03 -6.43
N ASN A 244 -10.09 -5.61 -5.45
CA ASN A 244 -8.91 -5.06 -4.81
C ASN A 244 -7.84 -6.13 -4.62
N GLY A 245 -6.68 -5.74 -4.17
CA GLY A 245 -5.60 -6.68 -3.87
C GLY A 245 -4.28 -5.98 -3.59
N ASP A 246 -3.24 -6.81 -3.43
CA ASP A 246 -1.91 -6.34 -3.07
C ASP A 246 -0.86 -6.86 -4.05
N ILE A 247 0.10 -5.98 -4.41
CA ILE A 247 1.29 -6.35 -5.18
C ILE A 247 2.35 -6.83 -4.20
N LEU A 248 2.69 -8.09 -4.30
CA LEU A 248 3.76 -8.72 -3.52
C LEU A 248 4.86 -9.23 -4.46
N ILE A 249 6.08 -9.23 -3.95
CA ILE A 249 7.24 -9.81 -4.62
C ILE A 249 7.92 -10.82 -3.70
N TRP A 250 8.65 -11.78 -4.27
CA TRP A 250 9.65 -12.53 -3.53
C TRP A 250 10.88 -11.66 -3.33
N TYR A 251 11.22 -11.35 -2.08
CA TYR A 251 12.40 -10.55 -1.78
C TYR A 251 13.59 -11.41 -1.40
N PRO A 252 14.60 -11.57 -2.30
CA PRO A 252 15.69 -12.51 -2.09
C PRO A 252 16.56 -12.18 -0.87
N VAL A 253 16.70 -10.91 -0.51
CA VAL A 253 17.54 -10.49 0.63
C VAL A 253 17.01 -11.03 1.97
N LEU A 254 15.68 -11.05 2.13
CA LEU A 254 15.02 -11.54 3.35
C LEU A 254 14.41 -12.93 3.19
N GLU A 255 14.47 -13.53 2.01
CA GLU A 255 13.90 -14.84 1.66
C GLU A 255 12.41 -14.96 2.06
N ARG A 256 11.61 -13.92 1.74
CA ARG A 256 10.16 -13.86 2.05
C ARG A 256 9.38 -13.03 1.04
N SER A 257 8.06 -13.10 1.12
CA SER A 257 7.15 -12.18 0.44
C SER A 257 7.31 -10.75 0.98
N PHE A 258 7.14 -9.78 0.10
CA PHE A 258 7.27 -8.37 0.42
C PHE A 258 6.17 -7.58 -0.31
N GLU A 259 5.28 -6.96 0.45
CA GLU A 259 4.21 -6.11 -0.09
C GLU A 259 4.75 -4.74 -0.50
N LEU A 260 4.56 -4.39 -1.77
CA LEU A 260 4.93 -3.08 -2.33
C LEU A 260 3.76 -2.11 -2.40
N SER A 261 2.56 -2.61 -2.66
CA SER A 261 1.39 -1.77 -2.92
C SER A 261 0.11 -2.48 -2.52
N SER A 262 -0.80 -1.72 -1.96
CA SER A 262 -2.18 -2.10 -1.70
C SER A 262 -3.08 -1.18 -2.51
N MET A 263 -4.04 -1.75 -3.29
CA MET A 263 -4.86 -1.00 -4.22
C MET A 263 -6.19 -1.69 -4.54
N GLY A 264 -7.14 -0.92 -5.08
CA GLY A 264 -8.40 -1.51 -5.53
C GLY A 264 -9.31 -0.51 -6.24
N ILE A 265 -10.28 -1.06 -6.96
CA ILE A 265 -11.47 -0.32 -7.35
C ILE A 265 -12.23 -0.01 -6.07
N ARG A 266 -12.61 1.26 -5.93
CA ARG A 266 -13.25 1.73 -4.70
C ARG A 266 -14.72 1.34 -4.63
N VAL A 267 -15.23 1.24 -3.41
CA VAL A 267 -16.65 0.98 -3.18
C VAL A 267 -17.53 1.98 -3.92
N ASP A 268 -18.63 1.51 -4.53
CA ASP A 268 -19.80 2.33 -4.84
C ASP A 268 -20.73 2.37 -3.62
N LYS A 269 -21.88 2.98 -3.73
CA LYS A 269 -22.89 3.06 -2.65
C LYS A 269 -23.29 1.68 -2.13
N GLU A 270 -23.56 0.76 -3.03
CA GLU A 270 -24.06 -0.58 -2.71
C GLU A 270 -22.98 -1.40 -2.00
N ALA A 271 -21.76 -1.36 -2.51
CA ALA A 271 -20.61 -2.01 -1.89
C ALA A 271 -20.30 -1.40 -0.53
N LEU A 272 -20.34 -0.05 -0.39
CA LEU A 272 -20.13 0.63 0.89
C LEU A 272 -21.11 0.13 1.94
N LEU A 273 -22.42 0.22 1.68
CA LEU A 273 -23.47 -0.19 2.61
C LEU A 273 -23.34 -1.67 2.99
N ARG A 274 -23.09 -2.52 1.99
CA ARG A 274 -22.87 -3.96 2.21
C ARG A 274 -21.66 -4.21 3.12
N GLN A 275 -20.54 -3.54 2.86
CA GLN A 275 -19.29 -3.74 3.62
C GLN A 275 -19.38 -3.16 5.03
N LEU A 276 -20.01 -2.01 5.22
CA LEU A 276 -20.27 -1.44 6.55
C LEU A 276 -21.12 -2.41 7.40
N LYS A 277 -22.16 -2.98 6.81
CA LYS A 277 -23.01 -3.98 7.49
C LYS A 277 -22.23 -5.25 7.84
N ILE A 278 -21.41 -5.80 6.92
CA ILE A 278 -20.57 -6.97 7.18
C ILE A 278 -19.58 -6.69 8.33
N ALA A 279 -19.07 -5.45 8.40
CA ALA A 279 -18.12 -5.02 9.42
C ALA A 279 -18.79 -4.59 10.75
N GLY A 280 -20.13 -4.47 10.81
CA GLY A 280 -20.85 -3.93 11.98
C GLY A 280 -20.53 -2.45 12.25
N GLN A 281 -20.35 -1.67 11.19
CA GLN A 281 -19.90 -0.26 11.27
C GLN A 281 -20.87 0.70 10.56
N GLU A 282 -22.18 0.38 10.54
CA GLU A 282 -23.24 1.17 9.88
C GLU A 282 -23.30 2.61 10.42
N GLN A 283 -22.89 2.84 11.66
CA GLN A 283 -22.84 4.20 12.24
C GLN A 283 -21.94 5.17 11.44
N ARG A 284 -21.00 4.65 10.64
CA ARG A 284 -20.13 5.48 9.78
C ARG A 284 -20.89 6.15 8.63
N GLU A 285 -22.08 5.66 8.26
CA GLU A 285 -22.89 6.25 7.21
C GLU A 285 -23.16 7.74 7.45
N SER A 286 -23.23 8.18 8.72
CA SER A 286 -23.43 9.57 9.11
C SER A 286 -22.20 10.48 8.98
N LEU A 287 -21.01 9.93 8.74
CA LEU A 287 -19.78 10.71 8.65
C LEU A 287 -19.68 11.44 7.31
N TYR A 288 -18.93 12.53 7.28
CA TYR A 288 -18.86 13.45 6.13
C TYR A 288 -18.47 12.75 4.82
N PHE A 289 -17.40 11.94 4.81
CA PHE A 289 -16.99 11.21 3.60
C PHE A 289 -18.10 10.28 3.09
N HIS A 290 -18.70 9.50 4.01
CA HIS A 290 -19.73 8.52 3.68
C HIS A 290 -20.99 9.18 3.11
N GLN A 291 -21.42 10.28 3.72
CA GLN A 291 -22.57 11.06 3.21
C GLN A 291 -22.33 11.58 1.79
N ARG A 292 -21.14 12.11 1.50
CA ARG A 292 -20.81 12.56 0.13
C ARG A 292 -20.87 11.42 -0.89
N LEU A 293 -20.40 10.22 -0.50
CA LEU A 293 -20.48 9.03 -1.37
C LEU A 293 -21.93 8.57 -1.56
N LEU A 294 -22.72 8.51 -0.49
CA LEU A 294 -24.11 8.09 -0.54
C LEU A 294 -25.00 9.06 -1.32
N ASN A 295 -24.64 10.34 -1.38
CA ASN A 295 -25.36 11.37 -2.13
C ASN A 295 -24.89 11.52 -3.59
N ASP A 296 -24.07 10.58 -4.12
CA ASP A 296 -23.51 10.65 -5.49
C ASP A 296 -22.60 11.85 -5.77
N GLU A 297 -22.01 12.44 -4.73
CA GLU A 297 -21.11 13.57 -4.88
C GLU A 297 -19.67 13.17 -5.23
N LEU A 298 -19.33 11.89 -5.09
CA LEU A 298 -17.99 11.37 -5.36
C LEU A 298 -17.97 10.49 -6.60
N PRO A 299 -16.93 10.62 -7.47
CA PRO A 299 -16.81 9.79 -8.65
C PRO A 299 -16.51 8.33 -8.30
N LEU A 300 -16.82 7.41 -9.21
CA LEU A 300 -16.24 6.06 -9.18
C LEU A 300 -14.73 6.16 -9.41
N SER A 301 -13.94 5.40 -8.65
CA SER A 301 -12.49 5.49 -8.73
C SER A 301 -11.80 4.17 -8.48
N ILE A 302 -10.54 4.11 -8.89
CA ILE A 302 -9.54 3.12 -8.54
C ILE A 302 -8.37 3.84 -7.90
N GLY A 303 -7.75 3.27 -6.90
CA GLY A 303 -6.60 3.91 -6.28
C GLY A 303 -5.80 2.96 -5.40
N GLY A 304 -4.70 3.46 -4.88
CA GLY A 304 -3.80 2.69 -4.03
C GLY A 304 -2.68 3.53 -3.46
N GLY A 305 -1.85 2.88 -2.65
CA GLY A 305 -0.61 3.42 -2.14
C GLY A 305 0.56 2.51 -2.50
N ILE A 306 1.65 3.09 -2.97
CA ILE A 306 2.90 2.37 -3.24
C ILE A 306 3.94 2.89 -2.25
N GLY A 307 4.47 2.01 -1.40
CA GLY A 307 5.44 2.39 -0.37
C GLY A 307 6.73 2.95 -0.99
N GLN A 308 7.05 4.22 -0.74
CA GLN A 308 8.25 4.85 -1.29
C GLN A 308 9.52 4.23 -0.71
N SER A 309 9.63 4.21 0.62
CA SER A 309 10.76 3.59 1.30
C SER A 309 10.84 2.08 1.05
N ARG A 310 9.68 1.40 0.96
CA ARG A 310 9.62 -0.02 0.61
C ARG A 310 10.16 -0.31 -0.79
N LEU A 311 9.78 0.48 -1.79
CA LEU A 311 10.31 0.32 -3.15
C LEU A 311 11.82 0.60 -3.21
N CYS A 312 12.29 1.64 -2.52
CA CYS A 312 13.72 1.93 -2.42
C CYS A 312 14.48 0.79 -1.73
N MET A 313 13.95 0.24 -0.63
CA MET A 313 14.54 -0.89 0.08
C MET A 313 14.75 -2.10 -0.84
N VAL A 314 13.71 -2.44 -1.58
CA VAL A 314 13.70 -3.56 -2.51
C VAL A 314 14.70 -3.36 -3.66
N LEU A 315 14.64 -2.22 -4.34
CA LEU A 315 15.47 -1.96 -5.53
C LEU A 315 16.94 -1.68 -5.18
N LEU A 316 17.25 -1.27 -3.96
CA LEU A 316 18.63 -1.10 -3.47
C LEU A 316 19.13 -2.30 -2.66
N HIS A 317 18.38 -3.41 -2.63
CA HIS A 317 18.72 -4.67 -1.96
C HIS A 317 19.08 -4.49 -0.48
N LYS A 318 18.29 -3.69 0.26
CA LYS A 318 18.52 -3.40 1.68
C LYS A 318 17.80 -4.41 2.58
N ALA A 319 18.41 -4.77 3.70
CA ALA A 319 17.84 -5.74 4.63
C ALA A 319 16.90 -5.13 5.67
N HIS A 320 16.95 -3.82 5.87
CA HIS A 320 16.13 -3.12 6.87
C HIS A 320 15.64 -1.79 6.31
N ILE A 321 14.35 -1.47 6.55
CA ILE A 321 13.73 -0.21 6.09
C ILE A 321 14.45 1.03 6.64
N GLY A 322 15.07 0.92 7.81
CA GLY A 322 15.88 1.98 8.40
C GLY A 322 17.20 2.27 7.69
N GLU A 323 17.62 1.47 6.70
CA GLU A 323 18.72 1.80 5.80
C GLU A 323 18.29 2.79 4.69
N ILE A 324 16.98 3.01 4.56
CA ILE A 324 16.36 3.88 3.55
C ILE A 324 15.69 5.09 4.19
N GLN A 325 15.21 4.94 5.42
CA GLN A 325 14.28 5.87 6.04
C GLN A 325 14.75 6.25 7.43
N ALA A 326 14.93 7.56 7.69
CA ALA A 326 15.15 8.05 9.03
C ALA A 326 13.87 7.90 9.88
N SER A 327 14.00 7.22 11.01
CA SER A 327 12.90 6.94 11.94
C SER A 327 13.42 6.73 13.35
N ILE A 328 12.53 6.41 14.28
CA ILE A 328 12.88 6.05 15.66
C ILE A 328 12.89 4.53 15.78
N TRP A 329 13.99 3.99 16.27
CA TRP A 329 14.21 2.57 16.46
C TRP A 329 14.60 2.28 17.90
N PRO A 330 14.17 1.14 18.49
CA PRO A 330 14.66 0.71 19.81
C PRO A 330 16.19 0.59 19.82
N ASP A 331 16.81 0.98 20.93
CA ASP A 331 18.28 0.96 21.05
C ASP A 331 18.87 -0.42 20.83
N GLU A 332 18.18 -1.47 21.28
CA GLU A 332 18.59 -2.86 21.08
C GLU A 332 18.59 -3.23 19.59
N MET A 333 17.53 -2.85 18.86
CA MET A 333 17.43 -3.06 17.42
C MET A 333 18.54 -2.33 16.68
N ARG A 334 18.83 -1.07 17.04
CA ARG A 334 19.95 -0.30 16.44
C ARG A 334 21.31 -0.99 16.64
N LYS A 335 21.56 -1.52 17.84
CA LYS A 335 22.79 -2.28 18.15
C LYS A 335 22.89 -3.56 17.33
N GLU A 336 21.80 -4.30 17.26
CA GLU A 336 21.72 -5.55 16.49
C GLU A 336 21.91 -5.31 14.99
N CYS A 337 21.20 -4.33 14.39
CA CYS A 337 21.37 -3.94 13.00
C CYS A 337 22.82 -3.57 12.68
N ARG A 338 23.48 -2.80 13.56
CA ARG A 338 24.91 -2.44 13.38
C ARG A 338 25.80 -3.69 13.36
N THR A 339 25.55 -4.66 14.23
CA THR A 339 26.31 -5.93 14.29
C THR A 339 26.09 -6.77 13.04
N LEU A 340 24.91 -6.71 12.46
CA LEU A 340 24.50 -7.46 11.27
C LEU A 340 24.84 -6.76 9.94
N GLY A 341 25.54 -5.62 9.98
CA GLY A 341 25.93 -4.90 8.77
C GLY A 341 24.79 -4.13 8.09
N MET A 342 23.74 -3.80 8.84
CA MET A 342 22.61 -2.97 8.42
C MET A 342 22.76 -1.54 8.97
N PRO A 343 23.37 -0.61 8.23
CA PRO A 343 23.56 0.77 8.71
C PRO A 343 22.24 1.56 8.65
N LEU A 344 21.62 1.79 9.81
CA LEU A 344 20.41 2.61 9.89
C LEU A 344 20.76 4.12 9.77
N ILE A 345 20.01 4.87 8.95
CA ILE A 345 20.15 6.32 8.76
C ILE A 345 19.35 7.13 9.79
#